data_3ec531cc45dce47fa89ea4861467167b
#
_entry.id   3ec531cc45dce47fa89ea4861467167b
#
_cell.length_a   1.000
_cell.length_b   1.000
_cell.length_c   1.000
_cell.angle_alpha   90.00
_cell.angle_beta   90.00
_cell.angle_gamma   90.00
#
_symmetry.space_group_name_H-M   'P 1'
#
loop_
_entity.id
_entity.type
_entity.pdbx_description
1 polymer ?
#
loop_
_entity_poly.entity_id
_entity_poly.type
_entity_poly.pdbx_seq_one_letter_code
_entity_poly.pdbx_strand_id
1 'polypeptide(L)'
;AAMPVPHSMWNCYPDHSTSVIGASMFYEGTMFVERYLPRYLCERMVKDAKEDGWMPSQWKKIPKDENVIRDDQRTRDVKITTYWGDINIERDDGDLYFPNHKVIMMNGTLVYMAPNKTPWPPVIYRGYERLDVRDPYYTSPIIKMSPMQKLSSMLANKYMDGVELVLEPPIVY
;
A
#
# COMPACT_ATOMS: atom_id res chain seq x y z
N ALA A 1 -12.58 9.34 -18.63
CA ALA A 1 -12.34 8.10 -17.90
C ALA A 1 -11.20 8.35 -16.91
N ALA A 2 -11.40 7.98 -15.64
CA ALA A 2 -10.35 8.07 -14.64
C ALA A 2 -9.27 7.00 -14.95
N MET A 3 -8.01 7.42 -15.04
CA MET A 3 -6.92 6.46 -15.19
C MET A 3 -6.64 5.78 -13.86
N PRO A 4 -6.42 4.45 -13.84
CA PRO A 4 -6.00 3.77 -12.63
C PRO A 4 -4.62 4.27 -12.20
N VAL A 5 -4.47 4.61 -10.93
CA VAL A 5 -3.19 5.01 -10.34
C VAL A 5 -2.57 3.77 -9.70
N PRO A 6 -1.36 3.35 -10.10
CA PRO A 6 -0.70 2.22 -9.48
C PRO A 6 -0.28 2.57 -8.05
N HIS A 7 -0.55 1.68 -7.12
CA HIS A 7 -0.09 1.76 -5.74
C HIS A 7 0.83 0.58 -5.44
N SER A 8 1.86 0.84 -4.64
CA SER A 8 2.66 -0.25 -4.09
C SER A 8 1.80 -1.07 -3.14
N MET A 9 1.89 -2.40 -3.22
CA MET A 9 1.19 -3.29 -2.28
C MET A 9 1.58 -3.02 -0.82
N TRP A 10 2.79 -2.52 -0.57
CA TRP A 10 3.28 -2.15 0.76
C TRP A 10 2.59 -0.91 1.36
N ASN A 11 1.86 -0.18 0.55
CA ASN A 11 1.12 1.00 0.96
C ASN A 11 -0.40 0.76 1.01
N CYS A 12 -0.83 -0.48 0.79
CA CYS A 12 -2.23 -0.89 0.80
C CYS A 12 -2.43 -1.90 1.94
N TYR A 13 -3.30 -1.58 2.87
CA TYR A 13 -3.57 -2.37 4.06
C TYR A 13 -5.03 -2.80 4.04
N PRO A 14 -5.34 -3.96 3.44
CA PRO A 14 -6.67 -4.53 3.47
C PRO A 14 -6.96 -5.13 4.84
N ASP A 15 -8.22 -5.16 5.20
CA ASP A 15 -8.67 -5.90 6.38
C ASP A 15 -8.61 -7.41 6.11
N HIS A 16 -7.83 -8.13 6.92
CA HIS A 16 -7.68 -9.57 6.81
C HIS A 16 -8.90 -10.37 7.32
N SER A 17 -9.82 -9.71 8.03
CA SER A 17 -11.03 -10.36 8.54
C SER A 17 -12.05 -10.66 7.43
N THR A 18 -11.96 -9.95 6.33
CA THR A 18 -12.85 -10.12 5.18
C THR A 18 -12.20 -11.02 4.13
N SER A 19 -12.88 -12.13 3.82
CA SER A 19 -12.48 -12.98 2.71
C SER A 19 -12.66 -12.24 1.39
N VAL A 20 -11.65 -12.22 0.55
CA VAL A 20 -11.80 -11.78 -0.83
C VAL A 20 -12.65 -12.80 -1.56
N ILE A 21 -13.89 -12.49 -1.79
CA ILE A 21 -14.85 -13.43 -2.34
C ILE A 21 -14.76 -13.45 -3.87
N GLY A 22 -14.46 -14.63 -4.40
CA GLY A 22 -14.80 -15.01 -5.76
C GLY A 22 -14.03 -14.33 -6.89
N ALA A 23 -14.63 -14.37 -8.07
CA ALA A 23 -14.11 -13.83 -9.33
C ALA A 23 -14.12 -12.27 -9.40
N SER A 24 -14.59 -11.61 -8.37
CA SER A 24 -14.56 -10.15 -8.26
C SER A 24 -13.11 -9.70 -8.06
N MET A 25 -12.64 -8.82 -8.93
CA MET A 25 -11.32 -8.18 -8.78
C MET A 25 -11.36 -7.10 -7.68
N PHE A 26 -12.52 -6.83 -7.11
CA PHE A 26 -12.72 -5.81 -6.09
C PHE A 26 -12.65 -6.44 -4.71
N TYR A 27 -12.06 -5.71 -3.80
CA TYR A 27 -11.97 -6.08 -2.41
C TYR A 27 -13.22 -5.55 -1.66
N GLU A 28 -13.97 -6.44 -1.04
CA GLU A 28 -15.24 -6.12 -0.35
C GLU A 28 -15.05 -5.84 1.14
N GLY A 29 -13.94 -5.32 1.53
CA GLY A 29 -13.64 -5.05 2.93
C GLY A 29 -13.22 -3.61 3.19
N THR A 30 -12.85 -3.36 4.42
CA THR A 30 -12.23 -2.09 4.79
C THR A 30 -10.80 -2.04 4.26
N MET A 31 -10.36 -0.87 3.88
CA MET A 31 -9.05 -0.69 3.31
C MET A 31 -8.41 0.63 3.69
N PHE A 32 -7.13 0.59 3.99
CA PHE A 32 -6.27 1.76 4.09
C PHE A 32 -5.28 1.79 2.93
N VAL A 33 -5.10 2.97 2.37
CA VAL A 33 -4.04 3.22 1.39
C VAL A 33 -3.23 4.42 1.84
N GLU A 34 -1.93 4.23 1.96
CA GLU A 34 -1.00 5.29 2.32
C GLU A 34 -0.22 5.78 1.12
N ARG A 35 0.02 7.07 1.06
CA ARG A 35 0.89 7.69 0.06
C ARG A 35 1.53 8.95 0.63
N TYR A 36 2.66 9.32 0.07
CA TYR A 36 3.36 10.55 0.41
C TYR A 36 3.28 11.51 -0.75
N LEU A 37 2.83 12.73 -0.52
CA LEU A 37 2.75 13.77 -1.54
C LEU A 37 3.39 15.05 -1.03
N PRO A 38 4.05 15.80 -1.92
CA PRO A 38 4.54 17.13 -1.61
C PRO A 38 3.42 18.04 -1.08
N ARG A 39 3.74 18.84 -0.08
CA ARG A 39 2.77 19.70 0.60
C ARG A 39 1.98 20.61 -0.35
N TYR A 40 2.65 21.17 -1.36
CA TYR A 40 1.99 22.06 -2.33
C TYR A 40 0.88 21.37 -3.13
N LEU A 41 1.04 20.06 -3.43
CA LEU A 41 -0.01 19.27 -4.09
C LEU A 41 -1.19 19.03 -3.15
N CYS A 42 -0.92 18.77 -1.85
CA CYS A 42 -1.97 18.61 -0.85
C CYS A 42 -2.76 19.91 -0.68
N GLU A 43 -2.08 21.06 -0.65
CA GLU A 43 -2.74 22.37 -0.59
C GLU A 43 -3.64 22.63 -1.79
N ARG A 44 -3.16 22.27 -2.98
CA ARG A 44 -3.95 22.37 -4.19
C ARG A 44 -5.17 21.46 -4.14
N MET A 45 -5.00 20.21 -3.71
CA MET A 45 -6.13 19.28 -3.55
C MET A 45 -7.21 19.84 -2.62
N VAL A 46 -6.82 20.45 -1.48
CA VAL A 46 -7.76 21.03 -0.53
C VAL A 46 -8.43 22.31 -1.07
N LYS A 47 -7.70 23.14 -1.83
CA LYS A 47 -8.23 24.38 -2.44
C LYS A 47 -9.16 24.11 -3.61
N ASP A 48 -8.79 23.15 -4.46
CA ASP A 48 -9.54 22.80 -5.67
C ASP A 48 -10.72 21.86 -5.37
N ALA A 49 -10.87 21.44 -4.11
CA ALA A 49 -11.90 20.53 -3.66
C ALA A 49 -13.30 21.17 -3.80
N LYS A 50 -14.08 20.64 -4.75
CA LYS A 50 -15.46 21.04 -5.00
C LYS A 50 -16.48 20.07 -4.40
N GLU A 51 -16.02 18.94 -3.91
CA GLU A 51 -16.89 17.91 -3.32
C GLU A 51 -17.22 18.25 -1.87
N ASP A 52 -18.46 17.95 -1.48
CA ASP A 52 -18.86 18.01 -0.07
C ASP A 52 -18.04 17.02 0.76
N GLY A 53 -17.79 17.37 2.00
CA GLY A 53 -17.00 16.54 2.93
C GLY A 53 -15.57 16.99 3.15
N TRP A 54 -15.06 17.96 2.41
CA TRP A 54 -13.75 18.56 2.70
C TRP A 54 -13.82 19.53 3.87
N MET A 55 -12.79 19.51 4.73
CA MET A 55 -12.65 20.33 5.92
C MET A 55 -11.39 21.23 5.83
N PRO A 56 -11.45 22.34 5.04
CA PRO A 56 -10.26 23.19 4.82
C PRO A 56 -9.70 23.82 6.10
N SER A 57 -10.55 23.99 7.14
CA SER A 57 -10.14 24.50 8.44
C SER A 57 -9.19 23.54 9.17
N GLN A 58 -9.35 22.24 8.97
CA GLN A 58 -8.48 21.22 9.56
C GLN A 58 -7.11 21.20 8.89
N TRP A 59 -7.04 21.46 7.58
CA TRP A 59 -5.79 21.59 6.86
C TRP A 59 -4.86 22.63 7.48
N LYS A 60 -5.41 23.75 7.95
CA LYS A 60 -4.64 24.83 8.58
C LYS A 60 -3.97 24.40 9.89
N LYS A 61 -4.47 23.35 10.53
CA LYS A 61 -3.93 22.81 11.79
C LYS A 61 -2.73 21.88 11.56
N ILE A 62 -2.49 21.43 10.34
CA ILE A 62 -1.38 20.53 10.03
C ILE A 62 -0.06 21.31 10.14
N PRO A 63 0.85 20.89 11.02
CA PRO A 63 2.14 21.54 11.19
C PRO A 63 2.90 21.67 9.86
N LYS A 64 3.58 22.79 9.69
CA LYS A 64 4.39 23.02 8.47
C LYS A 64 5.73 22.30 8.53
N ASP A 65 6.18 21.97 9.72
CA ASP A 65 7.57 21.57 10.01
C ASP A 65 7.69 20.15 10.59
N GLU A 66 6.67 19.31 10.49
CA GLU A 66 6.85 17.92 10.85
C GLU A 66 7.84 17.28 9.87
N ASN A 67 9.09 17.31 10.29
CA ASN A 67 10.17 16.51 9.74
C ASN A 67 9.81 15.03 9.94
N VAL A 68 9.10 14.45 9.02
CA VAL A 68 9.10 13.00 8.87
C VAL A 68 10.49 12.66 8.37
N ILE A 69 11.42 12.46 9.33
CA ILE A 69 12.75 11.97 9.06
C ILE A 69 12.58 10.58 8.45
N ARG A 70 12.59 10.52 7.13
CA ARG A 70 12.98 9.34 6.41
C ARG A 70 14.38 9.59 5.88
N ASP A 71 15.23 8.59 5.93
CA ASP A 71 16.61 8.60 5.42
C ASP A 71 16.75 9.04 3.95
N ASP A 72 15.64 9.14 3.22
CA ASP A 72 15.55 9.64 1.86
C ASP A 72 15.06 11.09 1.85
N GLN A 73 15.94 12.05 1.88
CA GLN A 73 15.91 13.45 1.42
C GLN A 73 14.56 14.16 1.12
N ARG A 74 13.39 13.60 1.42
CA ARG A 74 12.06 14.16 1.14
C ARG A 74 11.39 14.72 2.39
N THR A 75 12.07 15.65 3.02
CA THR A 75 11.69 16.29 4.29
C THR A 75 10.42 17.15 4.24
N ARG A 76 9.65 17.15 3.17
CA ARG A 76 8.47 18.04 3.01
C ARG A 76 7.21 17.31 2.53
N ASP A 77 7.21 16.01 2.53
CA ASP A 77 6.06 15.24 2.04
C ASP A 77 5.04 15.03 3.16
N VAL A 78 3.78 15.20 2.82
CA VAL A 78 2.65 14.94 3.72
C VAL A 78 2.22 13.49 3.54
N LYS A 79 2.12 12.75 4.64
CA LYS A 79 1.54 11.41 4.66
C LYS A 79 0.04 11.51 4.48
N ILE A 80 -0.49 10.97 3.40
CA ILE A 80 -1.92 10.86 3.15
C ILE A 80 -2.35 9.44 3.41
N THR A 81 -3.26 9.25 4.35
CA THR A 81 -3.92 7.98 4.61
C THR A 81 -5.35 8.08 4.12
N THR A 82 -5.72 7.28 3.14
CA THR A 82 -7.09 7.18 2.66
C THR A 82 -7.70 5.88 3.19
N TYR A 83 -8.84 5.99 3.83
CA TYR A 83 -9.61 4.87 4.37
C TYR A 83 -10.94 4.74 3.64
N TRP A 84 -11.34 3.52 3.36
CA TRP A 84 -12.68 3.17 2.91
C TRP A 84 -13.23 2.07 3.80
N GLY A 85 -14.44 2.25 4.26
CA GLY A 85 -15.11 1.27 5.12
C GLY A 85 -16.07 1.91 6.09
N ASP A 86 -16.49 1.11 7.05
CA ASP A 86 -17.37 1.51 8.11
C ASP A 86 -16.59 2.21 9.23
N ILE A 87 -17.16 3.26 9.78
CA ILE A 87 -16.56 4.03 10.86
C ILE A 87 -17.50 3.99 12.04
N ASN A 88 -16.98 3.55 13.18
CA ASN A 88 -17.65 3.67 14.46
C ASN A 88 -16.88 4.65 15.34
N ILE A 89 -17.55 5.70 15.78
CA ILE A 89 -17.01 6.72 16.69
C ILE A 89 -17.70 6.54 18.03
N GLU A 90 -16.97 5.98 18.98
CA GLU A 90 -17.41 5.88 20.36
C GLU A 90 -17.46 7.27 20.99
N ARG A 91 -18.59 7.61 21.61
CA ARG A 91 -18.79 8.84 22.37
C ARG A 91 -19.50 8.53 23.67
N ASP A 92 -19.29 9.40 24.66
CA ASP A 92 -19.98 9.30 25.97
C ASP A 92 -21.51 9.39 25.81
N ASP A 93 -22.01 10.08 24.79
CA ASP A 93 -23.44 10.27 24.51
C ASP A 93 -24.05 9.18 23.61
N GLY A 94 -23.25 8.20 23.17
CA GLY A 94 -23.65 7.10 22.27
C GLY A 94 -22.76 7.01 21.03
N ASP A 95 -22.69 5.80 20.49
CA ASP A 95 -21.85 5.49 19.33
C ASP A 95 -22.46 6.05 18.04
N LEU A 96 -21.64 6.70 17.24
CA LEU A 96 -21.99 7.16 15.90
C LEU A 96 -21.44 6.21 14.87
N TYR A 97 -22.32 5.54 14.14
CA TYR A 97 -21.97 4.62 13.07
C TYR A 97 -22.18 5.24 11.70
N PHE A 98 -21.12 5.21 10.90
CA PHE A 98 -21.09 5.73 9.53
C PHE A 98 -20.72 4.60 8.57
N PRO A 99 -21.71 3.94 7.93
CA PRO A 99 -21.43 2.84 7.01
C PRO A 99 -20.82 3.35 5.71
N ASN A 100 -19.88 2.60 5.17
CA ASN A 100 -19.27 2.80 3.85
C ASN A 100 -18.84 4.25 3.57
N HIS A 101 -17.98 4.78 4.43
CA HIS A 101 -17.44 6.13 4.27
C HIS A 101 -16.01 6.10 3.71
N LYS A 102 -15.71 7.13 2.93
CA LYS A 102 -14.34 7.46 2.52
C LYS A 102 -13.80 8.55 3.42
N VAL A 103 -12.66 8.31 4.02
CA VAL A 103 -11.95 9.26 4.89
C VAL A 103 -10.56 9.51 4.34
N ILE A 104 -10.14 10.78 4.37
CA ILE A 104 -8.75 11.15 4.06
C ILE A 104 -8.18 11.88 5.26
N MET A 105 -7.07 11.34 5.76
CA MET A 105 -6.26 11.96 6.80
C MET A 105 -4.94 12.43 6.20
N MET A 106 -4.50 13.59 6.61
CA MET A 106 -3.19 14.14 6.24
C MET A 106 -2.38 14.38 7.52
N ASN A 107 -1.25 13.67 7.65
CA ASN A 107 -0.44 13.64 8.89
C ASN A 107 -1.30 13.37 10.14
N GLY A 108 -2.21 12.40 10.07
CA GLY A 108 -3.11 12.04 11.18
C GLY A 108 -4.30 13.01 11.40
N THR A 109 -4.36 14.12 10.67
CA THR A 109 -5.48 15.08 10.78
C THR A 109 -6.55 14.74 9.74
N LEU A 110 -7.80 14.61 10.19
CA LEU A 110 -8.95 14.39 9.32
C LEU A 110 -9.20 15.62 8.44
N VAL A 111 -9.14 15.45 7.13
CA VAL A 111 -9.32 16.54 6.16
C VAL A 111 -10.54 16.33 5.26
N TYR A 112 -10.94 15.07 5.07
CA TYR A 112 -12.09 14.72 4.24
C TYR A 112 -12.85 13.56 4.85
N MET A 113 -14.18 13.64 4.84
CA MET A 113 -15.08 12.56 5.20
C MET A 113 -16.37 12.69 4.41
N ALA A 114 -16.70 11.68 3.65
CA ALA A 114 -17.97 11.60 2.92
C ALA A 114 -18.38 10.15 2.68
N PRO A 115 -19.69 9.89 2.43
CA PRO A 115 -20.15 8.58 2.00
C PRO A 115 -19.42 8.15 0.72
N ASN A 116 -19.02 6.89 0.67
CA ASN A 116 -18.39 6.35 -0.53
C ASN A 116 -19.46 6.19 -1.65
N LYS A 117 -19.09 6.55 -2.87
CA LYS A 117 -20.00 6.45 -4.04
C LYS A 117 -20.14 5.00 -4.54
N THR A 118 -19.27 4.12 -4.11
CA THR A 118 -19.26 2.70 -4.48
C THR A 118 -19.49 1.83 -3.25
N PRO A 119 -20.12 0.66 -3.38
CA PRO A 119 -20.35 -0.23 -2.23
C PRO A 119 -19.05 -0.80 -1.63
N TRP A 120 -17.95 -0.75 -2.35
CA TRP A 120 -16.62 -1.25 -1.94
C TRP A 120 -15.52 -0.24 -2.24
N PRO A 121 -14.32 -0.40 -1.66
CA PRO A 121 -13.15 0.41 -1.98
C PRO A 121 -12.83 0.35 -3.49
N PRO A 122 -12.55 1.48 -4.15
CA PRO A 122 -12.23 1.51 -5.58
C PRO A 122 -10.80 1.06 -5.85
N VAL A 123 -10.40 -0.07 -5.28
CA VAL A 123 -9.07 -0.65 -5.40
C VAL A 123 -9.18 -2.04 -6.01
N ILE A 124 -8.39 -2.29 -7.03
CA ILE A 124 -8.32 -3.57 -7.72
C ILE A 124 -7.01 -4.24 -7.35
N TYR A 125 -7.11 -5.41 -6.75
CA TYR A 125 -5.96 -6.27 -6.52
C TYR A 125 -5.70 -7.11 -7.74
N ARG A 126 -4.49 -7.00 -8.28
CA ARG A 126 -4.05 -7.84 -9.39
C ARG A 126 -2.64 -8.34 -9.13
N GLY A 127 -2.47 -9.63 -9.14
CA GLY A 127 -1.19 -10.28 -9.02
C GLY A 127 -1.12 -11.58 -9.82
N TYR A 128 0.04 -12.22 -9.81
CA TYR A 128 0.29 -13.42 -10.59
C TYR A 128 -0.47 -14.62 -10.03
N GLU A 129 -0.33 -14.87 -8.75
CA GLU A 129 -0.97 -15.99 -8.07
C GLU A 129 -1.25 -15.65 -6.61
N ARG A 130 -2.41 -16.03 -6.13
CA ARG A 130 -2.80 -15.90 -4.75
C ARG A 130 -2.29 -17.09 -3.95
N LEU A 131 -1.68 -16.85 -2.79
CA LEU A 131 -1.21 -17.91 -1.90
C LEU A 131 -2.36 -18.64 -1.21
N ASP A 132 -3.33 -17.87 -0.73
CA ASP A 132 -4.52 -18.36 -0.05
C ASP A 132 -5.73 -17.53 -0.50
N VAL A 133 -6.91 -18.14 -0.44
CA VAL A 133 -8.18 -17.48 -0.74
C VAL A 133 -8.46 -16.34 0.24
N ARG A 134 -7.94 -16.45 1.46
CA ARG A 134 -8.10 -15.46 2.53
C ARG A 134 -7.04 -14.37 2.52
N ASP A 135 -5.94 -14.58 1.81
CA ASP A 135 -4.86 -13.62 1.75
C ASP A 135 -5.06 -12.68 0.54
N PRO A 136 -5.20 -11.38 0.73
CA PRO A 136 -5.34 -10.42 -0.35
C PRO A 136 -4.04 -10.21 -1.13
N TYR A 137 -2.91 -10.69 -0.60
CA TYR A 137 -1.62 -10.54 -1.25
C TYR A 137 -1.35 -11.64 -2.26
N TYR A 138 -0.65 -11.26 -3.31
CA TYR A 138 -0.26 -12.16 -4.39
C TYR A 138 1.23 -12.46 -4.34
N THR A 139 1.61 -13.67 -4.70
CA THR A 139 3.02 -14.01 -4.91
C THR A 139 3.53 -13.47 -6.23
N SER A 140 4.81 -13.14 -6.24
CA SER A 140 5.53 -12.86 -7.48
C SER A 140 6.04 -14.16 -8.10
N PRO A 141 6.02 -14.29 -9.44
CA PRO A 141 6.67 -15.41 -10.13
C PRO A 141 8.17 -15.49 -9.77
N ILE A 142 8.80 -14.37 -9.47
CA ILE A 142 10.21 -14.32 -9.05
C ILE A 142 10.44 -15.13 -7.77
N ILE A 143 9.52 -15.09 -6.82
CA ILE A 143 9.63 -15.86 -5.56
C ILE A 143 9.63 -17.36 -5.87
N LYS A 144 8.78 -17.81 -6.78
CA LYS A 144 8.73 -19.23 -7.20
C LYS A 144 9.97 -19.65 -8.00
N MET A 145 10.54 -18.76 -8.78
CA MET A 145 11.75 -19.01 -9.54
C MET A 145 13.04 -18.94 -8.72
N SER A 146 12.99 -18.32 -7.55
CA SER A 146 14.17 -18.13 -6.66
C SER A 146 14.90 -19.44 -6.33
N PRO A 147 14.23 -20.57 -6.00
CA PRO A 147 14.92 -21.83 -5.74
C PRO A 147 15.65 -22.36 -6.98
N MET A 148 15.06 -22.22 -8.16
CA MET A 148 15.68 -22.65 -9.43
C MET A 148 16.90 -21.80 -9.76
N GLN A 149 16.81 -20.49 -9.53
CA GLN A 149 17.93 -19.58 -9.73
C GLN A 149 19.09 -19.89 -8.77
N LYS A 150 18.78 -20.18 -7.50
CA LYS A 150 19.80 -20.63 -6.52
C LYS A 150 20.46 -21.93 -6.95
N LEU A 151 19.68 -22.91 -7.39
CA LEU A 151 20.19 -24.18 -7.89
C LEU A 151 21.10 -23.99 -9.10
N SER A 152 20.65 -23.18 -10.08
CA SER A 152 21.45 -22.85 -11.28
C SER A 152 22.78 -22.19 -10.91
N SER A 153 22.74 -21.22 -9.98
CA SER A 153 23.97 -20.57 -9.50
C SER A 153 24.91 -21.53 -8.77
N MET A 154 24.37 -22.45 -7.96
CA MET A 154 25.16 -23.49 -7.30
C MET A 154 25.82 -24.43 -8.31
N LEU A 155 25.10 -24.85 -9.32
CA LEU A 155 25.64 -25.74 -10.38
C LEU A 155 26.72 -25.02 -11.18
N ALA A 156 26.48 -23.77 -11.55
CA ALA A 156 27.50 -22.97 -12.26
C ALA A 156 28.78 -22.83 -11.42
N ASN A 157 28.67 -22.51 -10.13
CA ASN A 157 29.83 -22.39 -9.25
C ASN A 157 30.59 -23.73 -9.14
N LYS A 158 29.87 -24.85 -8.90
CA LYS A 158 30.52 -26.17 -8.83
C LYS A 158 31.19 -26.57 -10.15
N TYR A 159 30.59 -26.18 -11.27
CA TYR A 159 31.22 -26.42 -12.56
C TYR A 159 32.51 -25.62 -12.70
N MET A 160 32.50 -24.33 -12.30
CA MET A 160 33.70 -23.50 -12.33
C MET A 160 34.80 -24.03 -11.38
N ASP A 161 34.43 -24.43 -10.18
CA ASP A 161 35.36 -25.06 -9.20
C ASP A 161 35.95 -26.34 -9.80
N GLY A 162 35.17 -27.16 -10.49
CA GLY A 162 35.65 -28.37 -11.17
C GLY A 162 36.61 -28.07 -12.31
N VAL A 163 36.34 -27.03 -13.12
CA VAL A 163 37.25 -26.59 -14.18
C VAL A 163 38.56 -26.07 -13.60
N GLU A 164 38.50 -25.30 -12.50
CA GLU A 164 39.69 -24.79 -11.81
C GLU A 164 40.58 -25.94 -11.28
N LEU A 165 39.98 -26.95 -10.68
CA LEU A 165 40.72 -28.16 -10.21
C LEU A 165 41.39 -28.93 -11.36
N VAL A 166 40.82 -28.91 -12.54
CA VAL A 166 41.39 -29.56 -13.72
C VAL A 166 42.55 -28.75 -14.32
N LEU A 167 42.42 -27.43 -14.32
CA LEU A 167 43.42 -26.53 -14.87
C LEU A 167 44.61 -26.31 -13.92
N GLU A 168 44.33 -26.28 -12.63
CA GLU A 168 45.33 -26.10 -11.58
C GLU A 168 45.18 -27.22 -10.53
N PRO A 169 45.63 -28.45 -10.84
CA PRO A 169 45.55 -29.55 -9.90
C PRO A 169 46.40 -29.27 -8.65
N PRO A 170 45.86 -29.57 -7.45
CA PRO A 170 46.60 -29.38 -6.22
C PRO A 170 47.90 -30.22 -6.25
N ILE A 171 49.05 -29.58 -6.12
CA ILE A 171 50.34 -30.28 -6.02
C ILE A 171 50.41 -30.85 -4.61
N VAL A 172 50.36 -32.16 -4.51
CA VAL A 172 50.58 -32.87 -3.24
C VAL A 172 52.08 -33.14 -3.14
N TYR A 173 52.73 -32.52 -2.16
CA TYR A 173 54.12 -32.80 -1.81
C TYR A 173 54.21 -33.90 -0.77
#